data_49f1a941fc72fc8431bfe5b17d34506c
#
_entry.id   49f1a941fc72fc8431bfe5b17d34506c
#
_cell.length_a   1.000
_cell.length_b   1.000
_cell.length_c   1.000
_cell.angle_alpha   90.00
_cell.angle_beta   90.00
_cell.angle_gamma   90.00
#
_symmetry.space_group_name_H-M   'P 1'
#
loop_
_entity.id
_entity.type
_entity.pdbx_description
1 polymer ?
#
loop_
_entity_poly.entity_id
_entity_poly.type
_entity_poly.pdbx_seq_one_letter_code
_entity_poly.pdbx_strand_id
1 'polypeptide(L)'
;RFVNGYGKMSDEESVKKLEMFSNVSLATASQTRALFVDELSVVSKVYEEAMETLKANNRSHEEKVISVMKLRLVVDAIQSEYQPLWTEMEDDMATTIEESLLALVEKNKYRFHQSLDNLLRQYDLIYASLQIDVNPETLQEVDARIRYIDQYRAEILENQGEEKELVVLKTDLQSIFDDLKEDETDPSLWWVIISTGSLIVISLSYTGWRKYVGMKRNQKGKNKLKN
;
A
#
# COMPACT_ATOMS: atom_id res chain seq x y z
N ARG A 1 15.21 2.71 -5.56
CA ARG A 1 16.05 1.78 -4.76
C ARG A 1 15.75 0.31 -5.03
N PHE A 2 14.54 -0.04 -5.49
CA PHE A 2 14.11 -1.43 -5.75
C PHE A 2 14.72 -2.08 -7.01
N VAL A 3 15.09 -1.29 -8.02
CA VAL A 3 15.58 -1.80 -9.31
C VAL A 3 16.99 -2.44 -9.24
N ASN A 4 17.81 -2.10 -8.26
CA ASN A 4 19.21 -2.53 -8.22
C ASN A 4 19.48 -3.97 -7.74
N GLY A 5 18.47 -4.71 -7.26
CA GLY A 5 18.64 -6.08 -6.77
C GLY A 5 18.56 -7.16 -7.86
N TYR A 6 17.84 -6.91 -8.94
CA TYR A 6 17.55 -7.89 -9.99
C TYR A 6 18.49 -7.85 -11.20
N GLY A 7 19.33 -6.83 -11.33
CA GLY A 7 20.18 -6.59 -12.50
C GLY A 7 21.36 -7.53 -12.69
N LYS A 8 21.51 -8.60 -11.88
CA LYS A 8 22.67 -9.51 -11.95
C LYS A 8 22.34 -10.98 -12.21
N MET A 9 21.06 -11.35 -12.29
CA MET A 9 20.69 -12.74 -12.57
C MET A 9 20.48 -12.97 -14.06
N SER A 10 20.91 -14.14 -14.56
CA SER A 10 20.56 -14.55 -15.92
C SER A 10 19.06 -14.84 -16.02
N ASP A 11 18.46 -14.61 -17.19
CA ASP A 11 17.04 -14.88 -17.44
C ASP A 11 16.65 -16.33 -17.09
N GLU A 12 17.56 -17.27 -17.33
CA GLU A 12 17.38 -18.70 -17.07
C GLU A 12 17.34 -19.02 -15.56
N GLU A 13 18.16 -18.33 -14.76
CA GLU A 13 18.16 -18.45 -13.31
C GLU A 13 16.91 -17.82 -12.68
N SER A 14 16.44 -16.71 -13.27
CA SER A 14 15.19 -16.04 -12.87
C SER A 14 13.98 -16.93 -13.11
N VAL A 15 13.88 -17.58 -14.27
CA VAL A 15 12.82 -18.54 -14.60
C VAL A 15 12.82 -19.70 -13.61
N LYS A 16 13.97 -20.30 -13.34
CA LYS A 16 14.09 -21.46 -12.44
C LYS A 16 13.69 -21.09 -10.99
N LYS A 17 14.09 -19.92 -10.50
CA LYS A 17 13.67 -19.45 -9.19
C LYS A 17 12.17 -19.17 -9.11
N LEU A 18 11.59 -18.63 -10.19
CA LEU A 18 10.16 -18.38 -10.27
C LEU A 18 9.35 -19.70 -10.27
N GLU A 19 9.82 -20.73 -11.01
CA GLU A 19 9.19 -22.05 -11.01
C GLU A 19 9.26 -22.72 -9.62
N MET A 20 10.39 -22.61 -8.94
CA MET A 20 10.52 -23.09 -7.57
C MET A 20 9.60 -22.33 -6.61
N PHE A 21 9.53 -21.00 -6.74
CA PHE A 21 8.68 -20.16 -5.92
C PHE A 21 7.19 -20.46 -6.13
N SER A 22 6.74 -20.63 -7.37
CA SER A 22 5.36 -21.02 -7.69
C SER A 22 4.96 -22.33 -7.03
N ASN A 23 5.82 -23.36 -7.14
CA ASN A 23 5.53 -24.67 -6.57
C ASN A 23 5.47 -24.67 -5.03
N VAL A 24 6.25 -23.81 -4.37
CA VAL A 24 6.28 -23.71 -2.91
C VAL A 24 5.20 -22.75 -2.40
N SER A 25 5.07 -21.57 -2.99
CA SER A 25 4.19 -20.51 -2.48
C SER A 25 2.72 -20.79 -2.74
N LEU A 26 2.34 -21.30 -3.93
CA LEU A 26 0.96 -21.68 -4.22
C LEU A 26 0.52 -22.87 -3.38
N ALA A 27 1.42 -23.83 -3.12
CA ALA A 27 1.13 -24.96 -2.25
C ALA A 27 1.00 -24.53 -0.77
N THR A 28 1.79 -23.56 -0.32
CA THR A 28 1.75 -23.07 1.07
C THR A 28 0.56 -22.11 1.27
N ALA A 29 0.28 -21.23 0.33
CA ALA A 29 -0.85 -20.30 0.40
C ALA A 29 -2.20 -21.04 0.45
N SER A 30 -2.33 -22.13 -0.31
CA SER A 30 -3.52 -22.99 -0.26
C SER A 30 -3.72 -23.73 1.07
N GLN A 31 -2.66 -23.85 1.89
CA GLN A 31 -2.70 -24.49 3.21
C GLN A 31 -2.92 -23.51 4.36
N THR A 32 -2.46 -22.27 4.23
CA THR A 32 -2.40 -21.31 5.35
C THR A 32 -3.57 -20.34 5.33
N ARG A 33 -4.04 -19.96 4.14
CA ARG A 33 -5.22 -19.11 3.92
C ARG A 33 -6.05 -19.77 2.81
N ALA A 34 -7.35 -19.93 3.04
CA ALA A 34 -8.24 -20.33 1.96
C ALA A 34 -8.30 -19.18 0.95
N LEU A 35 -7.43 -19.23 -0.07
CA LEU A 35 -7.48 -18.28 -1.19
C LEU A 35 -8.86 -18.38 -1.85
N PHE A 36 -9.50 -17.24 -2.03
CA PHE A 36 -10.69 -17.18 -2.85
C PHE A 36 -10.32 -17.52 -4.30
N VAL A 37 -11.25 -18.12 -5.03
CA VAL A 37 -11.03 -18.53 -6.43
C VAL A 37 -10.58 -17.36 -7.29
N ASP A 38 -11.07 -16.16 -6.99
CA ASP A 38 -10.74 -14.93 -7.71
C ASP A 38 -9.28 -14.50 -7.49
N GLU A 39 -8.78 -14.53 -6.24
CA GLU A 39 -7.37 -14.24 -5.92
C GLU A 39 -6.43 -15.22 -6.64
N LEU A 40 -6.76 -16.50 -6.62
CA LEU A 40 -5.96 -17.52 -7.32
C LEU A 40 -5.93 -17.28 -8.83
N SER A 41 -7.03 -16.84 -9.42
CA SER A 41 -7.12 -16.48 -10.84
C SER A 41 -6.19 -15.31 -11.19
N VAL A 42 -6.17 -14.25 -10.35
CA VAL A 42 -5.29 -13.09 -10.54
C VAL A 42 -3.82 -13.50 -10.51
N VAL A 43 -3.41 -14.26 -9.46
CA VAL A 43 -2.02 -14.73 -9.33
C VAL A 43 -1.60 -15.60 -10.50
N SER A 44 -2.44 -16.56 -10.89
CA SER A 44 -2.14 -17.47 -12.01
C SER A 44 -1.92 -16.70 -13.30
N LYS A 45 -2.77 -15.71 -13.57
CA LYS A 45 -2.64 -14.86 -14.76
C LYS A 45 -1.34 -14.07 -14.77
N VAL A 46 -1.00 -13.39 -13.67
CA VAL A 46 0.23 -12.60 -13.56
C VAL A 46 1.47 -13.50 -13.62
N TYR A 47 1.40 -14.70 -13.06
CA TYR A 47 2.47 -15.69 -13.17
C TYR A 47 2.70 -16.14 -14.62
N GLU A 48 1.63 -16.47 -15.34
CA GLU A 48 1.71 -16.86 -16.76
C GLU A 48 2.29 -15.72 -17.61
N GLU A 49 1.85 -14.49 -17.42
CA GLU A 49 2.38 -13.29 -18.09
C GLU A 49 3.88 -13.08 -17.80
N ALA A 50 4.30 -13.24 -16.54
CA ALA A 50 5.70 -13.13 -16.16
C ALA A 50 6.56 -14.22 -16.82
N MET A 51 6.08 -15.46 -16.81
CA MET A 51 6.77 -16.60 -17.43
C MET A 51 6.88 -16.46 -18.93
N GLU A 52 5.82 -16.00 -19.61
CA GLU A 52 5.83 -15.73 -21.05
C GLU A 52 6.84 -14.62 -21.38
N THR A 53 6.81 -13.51 -20.63
CA THR A 53 7.72 -12.38 -20.82
C THR A 53 9.18 -12.76 -20.60
N LEU A 54 9.49 -13.57 -19.58
CA LEU A 54 10.85 -14.04 -19.31
C LEU A 54 11.38 -14.98 -20.40
N LYS A 55 10.54 -15.86 -20.94
CA LYS A 55 10.91 -16.81 -22.00
C LYS A 55 11.01 -16.17 -23.38
N ALA A 56 10.41 -15.00 -23.57
CA ALA A 56 10.42 -14.29 -24.84
C ALA A 56 11.77 -13.65 -25.14
N ASN A 57 12.37 -13.99 -26.28
CA ASN A 57 13.67 -13.44 -26.70
C ASN A 57 13.59 -12.00 -27.23
N ASN A 58 12.39 -11.53 -27.58
CA ASN A 58 12.15 -10.20 -28.14
C ASN A 58 11.74 -9.15 -27.08
N ARG A 59 11.68 -9.51 -25.80
CA ARG A 59 11.38 -8.61 -24.71
C ARG A 59 12.65 -7.99 -24.15
N SER A 60 12.56 -6.69 -23.84
CA SER A 60 13.65 -5.97 -23.21
C SER A 60 13.89 -6.46 -21.77
N HIS A 61 15.08 -6.19 -21.23
CA HIS A 61 15.37 -6.48 -19.82
C HIS A 61 14.42 -5.74 -18.88
N GLU A 62 14.07 -4.51 -19.22
CA GLU A 62 13.13 -3.70 -18.44
C GLU A 62 11.73 -4.34 -18.37
N GLU A 63 11.17 -4.79 -19.51
CA GLU A 63 9.88 -5.49 -19.53
C GLU A 63 9.90 -6.76 -18.68
N LYS A 64 11.00 -7.51 -18.71
CA LYS A 64 11.18 -8.72 -17.89
C LYS A 64 11.22 -8.39 -16.40
N VAL A 65 11.93 -7.31 -16.00
CA VAL A 65 11.96 -6.85 -14.61
C VAL A 65 10.58 -6.40 -14.15
N ILE A 66 9.85 -5.64 -14.95
CA ILE A 66 8.49 -5.18 -14.63
C ILE A 66 7.54 -6.36 -14.42
N SER A 67 7.59 -7.37 -15.29
CA SER A 67 6.72 -8.54 -15.16
C SER A 67 6.97 -9.34 -13.86
N VAL A 68 8.23 -9.47 -13.45
CA VAL A 68 8.60 -10.10 -12.18
C VAL A 68 8.19 -9.24 -10.98
N MET A 69 8.31 -7.91 -11.10
CA MET A 69 7.84 -6.98 -10.05
C MET A 69 6.33 -7.07 -9.85
N LYS A 70 5.54 -7.09 -10.92
CA LYS A 70 4.08 -7.31 -10.85
C LYS A 70 3.74 -8.59 -10.08
N LEU A 71 4.39 -9.69 -10.42
CA LEU A 71 4.17 -10.96 -9.73
C LEU A 71 4.55 -10.87 -8.26
N ARG A 72 5.68 -10.24 -7.92
CA ARG A 72 6.09 -10.05 -6.53
C ARG A 72 5.06 -9.25 -5.75
N LEU A 73 4.56 -8.14 -6.30
CA LEU A 73 3.58 -7.29 -5.63
C LEU A 73 2.25 -8.02 -5.38
N VAL A 74 1.78 -8.81 -6.34
CA VAL A 74 0.56 -9.62 -6.18
C VAL A 74 0.72 -10.70 -5.13
N VAL A 75 1.86 -11.39 -5.11
CA VAL A 75 2.11 -12.42 -4.08
C VAL A 75 2.23 -11.79 -2.71
N ASP A 76 2.85 -10.62 -2.62
CA ASP A 76 2.95 -9.88 -1.37
C ASP A 76 1.57 -9.43 -0.88
N ALA A 77 0.70 -8.91 -1.74
CA ALA A 77 -0.67 -8.53 -1.42
C ALA A 77 -1.47 -9.68 -0.77
N ILE A 78 -1.28 -10.92 -1.25
CA ILE A 78 -1.92 -12.10 -0.64
C ILE A 78 -1.35 -12.44 0.74
N GLN A 79 -0.06 -12.21 0.95
CA GLN A 79 0.63 -12.64 2.17
C GLN A 79 0.65 -11.57 3.27
N SER A 80 0.53 -10.32 2.89
CA SER A 80 0.56 -9.18 3.82
C SER A 80 -0.82 -9.01 4.46
N GLU A 81 -0.87 -9.05 5.79
CA GLU A 81 -2.09 -8.74 6.54
C GLU A 81 -2.28 -7.24 6.73
N TYR A 82 -1.20 -6.45 6.61
CA TYR A 82 -1.24 -5.02 6.91
C TYR A 82 -0.46 -4.26 5.87
N GLN A 83 0.44 -3.79 5.56
CA GLN A 83 1.10 -2.95 4.56
C GLN A 83 1.64 -3.76 3.35
N PRO A 84 0.82 -4.05 2.34
CA PRO A 84 1.35 -4.67 1.13
C PRO A 84 2.35 -3.74 0.43
N LEU A 85 3.37 -4.33 -0.21
CA LEU A 85 4.49 -3.58 -0.82
C LEU A 85 4.05 -2.56 -1.89
N TRP A 86 2.91 -2.78 -2.54
CA TRP A 86 2.42 -1.84 -3.54
C TRP A 86 2.02 -0.48 -2.95
N THR A 87 1.74 -0.39 -1.63
CA THR A 87 1.43 0.87 -0.95
C THR A 87 2.62 1.83 -0.91
N GLU A 88 3.85 1.35 -1.07
CA GLU A 88 5.05 2.19 -1.22
C GLU A 88 5.03 3.06 -2.48
N MET A 89 4.12 2.77 -3.43
CA MET A 89 3.96 3.56 -4.66
C MET A 89 3.14 4.85 -4.46
N GLU A 90 2.54 5.07 -3.31
CA GLU A 90 1.66 6.21 -3.03
C GLU A 90 2.30 7.57 -3.34
N ASP A 91 3.47 7.83 -2.75
CA ASP A 91 4.17 9.12 -2.92
C ASP A 91 4.60 9.34 -4.37
N ASP A 92 5.06 8.31 -5.05
CA ASP A 92 5.48 8.37 -6.44
C ASP A 92 4.28 8.63 -7.36
N MET A 93 3.14 7.99 -7.13
CA MET A 93 1.91 8.21 -7.89
C MET A 93 1.31 9.60 -7.63
N ALA A 94 1.25 10.03 -6.38
CA ALA A 94 0.79 11.36 -6.00
C ALA A 94 1.63 12.45 -6.67
N THR A 95 2.95 12.32 -6.63
CA THR A 95 3.89 13.23 -7.31
C THR A 95 3.65 13.26 -8.82
N THR A 96 3.46 12.10 -9.44
CA THR A 96 3.22 12.01 -10.89
C THR A 96 1.90 12.68 -11.31
N ILE A 97 0.85 12.57 -10.49
CA ILE A 97 -0.42 13.28 -10.72
C ILE A 97 -0.22 14.80 -10.59
N GLU A 98 0.52 15.24 -9.58
CA GLU A 98 0.84 16.68 -9.40
C GLU A 98 1.64 17.23 -10.56
N GLU A 99 2.61 16.48 -11.09
CA GLU A 99 3.35 16.85 -12.32
C GLU A 99 2.42 16.96 -13.53
N SER A 100 1.42 16.07 -13.65
CA SER A 100 0.42 16.11 -14.71
C SER A 100 -0.46 17.36 -14.60
N LEU A 101 -0.94 17.68 -13.39
CA LEU A 101 -1.71 18.89 -13.10
C LEU A 101 -0.90 20.18 -13.39
N LEU A 102 0.36 20.21 -12.97
CA LEU A 102 1.25 21.34 -13.25
C LEU A 102 1.47 21.54 -14.75
N ALA A 103 1.67 20.44 -15.47
CA ALA A 103 1.85 20.48 -16.93
C ALA A 103 0.59 20.99 -17.66
N LEU A 104 -0.62 20.72 -17.13
CA LEU A 104 -1.87 21.31 -17.63
C LEU A 104 -1.92 22.83 -17.41
N VAL A 105 -1.59 23.30 -16.20
CA VAL A 105 -1.54 24.74 -15.88
C VAL A 105 -0.54 25.47 -16.77
N GLU A 106 0.64 24.88 -16.99
CA GLU A 106 1.69 25.42 -17.87
C GLU A 106 1.36 25.27 -19.37
N LYS A 107 0.27 24.57 -19.72
CA LYS A 107 -0.09 24.19 -21.10
C LYS A 107 1.03 23.47 -21.85
N ASN A 108 1.83 22.71 -21.12
CA ASN A 108 2.95 21.97 -21.65
C ASN A 108 2.50 20.55 -22.05
N LYS A 109 2.09 20.41 -23.32
CA LYS A 109 1.59 19.13 -23.88
C LYS A 109 2.58 17.98 -23.70
N TYR A 110 3.86 18.24 -23.93
CA TYR A 110 4.88 17.18 -23.84
C TYR A 110 5.01 16.65 -22.41
N ARG A 111 5.13 17.54 -21.43
CA ARG A 111 5.21 17.15 -20.02
C ARG A 111 3.95 16.44 -19.56
N PHE A 112 2.78 16.90 -19.97
CA PHE A 112 1.52 16.26 -19.64
C PHE A 112 1.45 14.81 -20.13
N HIS A 113 1.76 14.57 -21.42
CA HIS A 113 1.77 13.22 -21.96
C HIS A 113 2.80 12.33 -21.23
N GLN A 114 3.99 12.86 -20.96
CA GLN A 114 5.05 12.11 -20.29
C GLN A 114 4.66 11.72 -18.85
N SER A 115 4.11 12.67 -18.08
CA SER A 115 3.68 12.40 -16.70
C SER A 115 2.49 11.44 -16.66
N LEU A 116 1.52 11.60 -17.57
CA LEU A 116 0.39 10.70 -17.67
C LEU A 116 0.81 9.28 -18.09
N ASP A 117 1.72 9.14 -19.06
CA ASP A 117 2.27 7.82 -19.42
C ASP A 117 3.02 7.18 -18.25
N ASN A 118 3.68 7.98 -17.41
CA ASN A 118 4.31 7.48 -16.19
C ASN A 118 3.27 6.99 -15.17
N LEU A 119 2.21 7.75 -14.94
CA LEU A 119 1.11 7.37 -14.07
C LEU A 119 0.46 6.05 -14.51
N LEU A 120 0.21 5.90 -15.81
CA LEU A 120 -0.37 4.67 -16.36
C LEU A 120 0.54 3.45 -16.15
N ARG A 121 1.86 3.63 -16.29
CA ARG A 121 2.82 2.56 -15.99
C ARG A 121 2.86 2.20 -14.51
N GLN A 122 2.80 3.20 -13.62
CA GLN A 122 2.74 2.98 -12.18
C GLN A 122 1.45 2.25 -11.79
N TYR A 123 0.32 2.66 -12.33
CA TYR A 123 -0.97 2.01 -12.09
C TYR A 123 -0.98 0.56 -12.62
N ASP A 124 -0.50 0.32 -13.85
CA ASP A 124 -0.39 -1.01 -14.43
C ASP A 124 0.52 -1.94 -13.61
N LEU A 125 1.55 -1.39 -12.97
CA LEU A 125 2.44 -2.16 -12.10
C LEU A 125 1.72 -2.71 -10.86
N ILE A 126 0.83 -1.92 -10.24
CA ILE A 126 0.14 -2.30 -9.01
C ILE A 126 -1.27 -2.87 -9.25
N TYR A 127 -1.82 -2.76 -10.45
CA TYR A 127 -3.21 -3.08 -10.74
C TYR A 127 -3.65 -4.47 -10.27
N ALA A 128 -2.83 -5.48 -10.52
CA ALA A 128 -3.14 -6.83 -10.10
C ALA A 128 -3.14 -7.01 -8.56
N SER A 129 -2.31 -6.24 -7.84
CA SER A 129 -2.33 -6.20 -6.38
C SER A 129 -3.58 -5.49 -5.85
N LEU A 130 -4.00 -4.41 -6.52
CA LEU A 130 -5.26 -3.74 -6.19
C LEU A 130 -6.47 -4.67 -6.34
N GLN A 131 -6.45 -5.61 -7.29
CA GLN A 131 -7.52 -6.60 -7.45
C GLN A 131 -7.62 -7.57 -6.26
N ILE A 132 -6.58 -7.70 -5.46
CA ILE A 132 -6.54 -8.54 -4.24
C ILE A 132 -7.04 -7.76 -3.02
N ASP A 133 -6.59 -6.52 -2.86
CA ASP A 133 -6.72 -5.77 -1.60
C ASP A 133 -7.86 -4.75 -1.62
N VAL A 134 -8.30 -4.30 -2.80
CA VAL A 134 -9.27 -3.21 -2.94
C VAL A 134 -10.65 -3.74 -3.30
N ASN A 135 -11.69 -3.12 -2.73
CA ASN A 135 -13.06 -3.43 -3.09
C ASN A 135 -13.28 -3.30 -4.61
N PRO A 136 -13.88 -4.30 -5.28
CA PRO A 136 -14.08 -4.31 -6.73
C PRO A 136 -14.85 -3.10 -7.27
N GLU A 137 -15.79 -2.54 -6.52
CA GLU A 137 -16.55 -1.35 -6.93
C GLU A 137 -15.64 -0.12 -6.98
N THR A 138 -14.85 0.12 -5.92
CA THR A 138 -13.88 1.21 -5.84
C THR A 138 -12.82 1.09 -6.95
N LEU A 139 -12.30 -0.12 -7.16
CA LEU A 139 -11.31 -0.36 -8.21
C LEU A 139 -11.89 -0.09 -9.61
N GLN A 140 -13.15 -0.47 -9.85
CA GLN A 140 -13.83 -0.21 -11.13
C GLN A 140 -14.00 1.29 -11.39
N GLU A 141 -14.31 2.10 -10.38
CA GLU A 141 -14.44 3.55 -10.51
C GLU A 141 -13.10 4.20 -10.88
N VAL A 142 -12.02 3.82 -10.18
CA VAL A 142 -10.65 4.31 -10.48
C VAL A 142 -10.22 3.90 -11.88
N ASP A 143 -10.44 2.65 -12.26
CA ASP A 143 -10.08 2.13 -13.58
C ASP A 143 -10.85 2.82 -14.72
N ALA A 144 -12.15 3.09 -14.52
CA ALA A 144 -12.95 3.85 -15.46
C ALA A 144 -12.44 5.29 -15.64
N ARG A 145 -12.04 5.95 -14.53
CA ARG A 145 -11.50 7.31 -14.56
C ARG A 145 -10.12 7.37 -15.23
N ILE A 146 -9.26 6.43 -14.93
CA ILE A 146 -7.94 6.32 -15.59
C ILE A 146 -8.10 6.13 -17.10
N ARG A 147 -9.00 5.24 -17.52
CA ARG A 147 -9.29 5.04 -18.95
C ARG A 147 -9.88 6.30 -19.59
N TYR A 148 -10.76 7.00 -18.91
CA TYR A 148 -11.31 8.26 -19.39
C TYR A 148 -10.20 9.30 -19.63
N ILE A 149 -9.33 9.51 -18.64
CA ILE A 149 -8.21 10.45 -18.73
C ILE A 149 -7.27 10.06 -19.88
N ASP A 150 -6.98 8.78 -20.03
CA ASP A 150 -6.12 8.27 -21.09
C ASP A 150 -6.73 8.48 -22.48
N GLN A 151 -8.01 8.18 -22.63
CA GLN A 151 -8.73 8.32 -23.91
C GLN A 151 -8.93 9.78 -24.32
N TYR A 152 -9.19 10.68 -23.37
CA TYR A 152 -9.54 12.08 -23.62
C TYR A 152 -8.42 13.06 -23.31
N ARG A 153 -7.15 12.62 -23.44
CA ARG A 153 -5.95 13.45 -23.15
C ARG A 153 -5.94 14.79 -23.91
N ALA A 154 -6.39 14.80 -25.17
CA ALA A 154 -6.40 15.99 -26.00
C ALA A 154 -7.44 16.99 -25.52
N GLU A 155 -8.63 16.53 -25.18
CA GLU A 155 -9.72 17.32 -24.64
C GLU A 155 -9.38 17.93 -23.28
N ILE A 156 -8.73 17.15 -22.42
CA ILE A 156 -8.26 17.60 -21.09
C ILE A 156 -7.23 18.72 -21.24
N LEU A 157 -6.37 18.65 -22.25
CA LEU A 157 -5.38 19.70 -22.53
C LEU A 157 -5.98 20.98 -23.08
N GLU A 158 -7.10 20.89 -23.80
CA GLU A 158 -7.71 22.04 -24.51
C GLU A 158 -8.80 22.71 -23.69
N ASN A 159 -9.54 21.97 -22.88
CA ASN A 159 -10.69 22.45 -22.15
C ASN A 159 -10.34 22.84 -20.70
N GLN A 160 -10.66 24.08 -20.34
CA GLN A 160 -10.54 24.51 -18.94
C GLN A 160 -11.62 23.82 -18.09
N GLY A 161 -11.20 23.19 -17.02
CA GLY A 161 -12.07 22.50 -16.06
C GLY A 161 -11.99 20.98 -16.12
N GLU A 162 -11.38 20.40 -17.13
CA GLU A 162 -11.15 18.94 -17.23
C GLU A 162 -10.00 18.47 -16.31
N GLU A 163 -9.21 19.40 -15.76
CA GLU A 163 -8.26 19.08 -14.66
C GLU A 163 -8.93 18.45 -13.44
N LYS A 164 -10.25 18.63 -13.29
CA LYS A 164 -11.03 18.01 -12.21
C LYS A 164 -10.91 16.49 -12.20
N GLU A 165 -10.84 15.86 -13.34
CA GLU A 165 -10.74 14.39 -13.43
C GLU A 165 -9.44 13.89 -12.81
N LEU A 166 -8.33 14.59 -13.01
CA LEU A 166 -7.05 14.27 -12.36
C LEU A 166 -7.07 14.53 -10.85
N VAL A 167 -7.77 15.60 -10.42
CA VAL A 167 -7.92 15.91 -8.99
C VAL A 167 -8.76 14.84 -8.29
N VAL A 168 -9.86 14.42 -8.93
CA VAL A 168 -10.70 13.35 -8.39
C VAL A 168 -9.94 12.03 -8.39
N LEU A 169 -9.20 11.70 -9.46
CA LEU A 169 -8.34 10.51 -9.49
C LEU A 169 -7.33 10.51 -8.35
N LYS A 170 -6.71 11.67 -8.05
CA LYS A 170 -5.79 11.80 -6.91
C LYS A 170 -6.49 11.45 -5.61
N THR A 171 -7.70 11.98 -5.41
CA THR A 171 -8.49 11.73 -4.18
C THR A 171 -8.90 10.28 -4.07
N ASP A 172 -9.35 9.66 -5.16
CA ASP A 172 -9.76 8.25 -5.20
C ASP A 172 -8.57 7.33 -4.87
N LEU A 173 -7.40 7.59 -5.47
CA LEU A 173 -6.19 6.82 -5.17
C LEU A 173 -5.71 7.03 -3.72
N GLN A 174 -5.72 8.26 -3.22
CA GLN A 174 -5.40 8.55 -1.83
C GLN A 174 -6.33 7.79 -0.87
N SER A 175 -7.65 7.76 -1.15
CA SER A 175 -8.60 6.99 -0.34
C SER A 175 -8.24 5.50 -0.28
N ILE A 176 -7.85 4.91 -1.41
CA ILE A 176 -7.41 3.50 -1.47
C ILE A 176 -6.17 3.26 -0.58
N PHE A 177 -5.18 4.16 -0.64
CA PHE A 177 -3.99 4.03 0.19
C PHE A 177 -4.27 4.28 1.68
N ASP A 178 -5.17 5.23 2.00
CA ASP A 178 -5.52 5.57 3.38
C ASP A 178 -6.37 4.47 4.03
N ASP A 179 -7.32 3.87 3.30
CA ASP A 179 -8.15 2.77 3.81
C ASP A 179 -7.31 1.58 4.31
N LEU A 180 -6.20 1.28 3.62
CA LEU A 180 -5.29 0.21 4.04
C LEU A 180 -4.41 0.59 5.24
N LYS A 181 -4.13 1.89 5.44
CA LYS A 181 -3.40 2.37 6.61
C LYS A 181 -4.27 2.41 7.86
N GLU A 182 -5.58 2.70 7.71
CA GLU A 182 -6.52 2.73 8.83
C GLU A 182 -6.73 1.34 9.43
N ASP A 183 -6.67 0.27 8.64
CA ASP A 183 -6.72 -1.11 9.14
C ASP A 183 -5.53 -1.46 10.05
N GLU A 184 -4.41 -0.73 9.98
CA GLU A 184 -3.30 -0.87 10.93
C GLU A 184 -3.62 -0.36 12.33
N THR A 185 -4.51 0.61 12.47
CA THR A 185 -4.94 1.12 13.76
C THR A 185 -6.15 0.34 14.26
N ASP A 186 -5.95 -0.97 14.53
CA ASP A 186 -6.97 -1.77 15.22
C ASP A 186 -7.42 -1.00 16.48
N PRO A 187 -8.68 -0.54 16.53
CA PRO A 187 -9.23 0.15 17.71
C PRO A 187 -9.05 -0.66 19.00
N SER A 188 -8.88 -1.98 18.88
CA SER A 188 -8.63 -2.88 20.01
C SER A 188 -7.27 -2.62 20.67
N LEU A 189 -6.22 -2.27 19.93
CA LEU A 189 -4.91 -1.94 20.48
C LEU A 189 -4.96 -0.65 21.32
N TRP A 190 -5.69 0.36 20.89
CA TRP A 190 -5.91 1.57 21.68
C TRP A 190 -6.66 1.27 23.00
N TRP A 191 -7.66 0.39 22.95
CA TRP A 191 -8.35 -0.07 24.13
C TRP A 191 -7.44 -0.85 25.09
N VAL A 192 -6.55 -1.70 24.58
CA VAL A 192 -5.55 -2.41 25.40
C VAL A 192 -4.56 -1.44 26.04
N ILE A 193 -4.03 -0.47 25.28
CA ILE A 193 -3.10 0.54 25.80
C ILE A 193 -3.77 1.39 26.86
N ILE A 194 -4.99 1.87 26.64
CA ILE A 194 -5.75 2.69 27.59
C ILE A 194 -6.09 1.88 28.84
N SER A 195 -6.56 0.64 28.69
CA SER A 195 -6.94 -0.21 29.84
C SER A 195 -5.73 -0.57 30.70
N THR A 196 -4.63 -0.99 30.07
CA THR A 196 -3.39 -1.33 30.80
C THR A 196 -2.75 -0.10 31.42
N GLY A 197 -2.69 1.02 30.68
CA GLY A 197 -2.16 2.28 31.17
C GLY A 197 -2.99 2.85 32.32
N SER A 198 -4.32 2.80 32.26
CA SER A 198 -5.20 3.27 33.34
C SER A 198 -5.04 2.45 34.61
N LEU A 199 -4.87 1.14 34.51
CA LEU A 199 -4.66 0.24 35.65
C LEU A 199 -3.34 0.55 36.38
N ILE A 200 -2.28 0.86 35.63
CA ILE A 200 -0.99 1.30 36.21
C ILE A 200 -1.15 2.65 36.92
N VAL A 201 -1.79 3.63 36.27
CA VAL A 201 -2.00 4.97 36.87
C VAL A 201 -2.85 4.88 38.12
N ILE A 202 -3.92 4.11 38.14
CA ILE A 202 -4.78 3.92 39.33
C ILE A 202 -3.98 3.26 40.46
N SER A 203 -3.19 2.24 40.17
CA SER A 203 -2.36 1.54 41.15
C SER A 203 -1.31 2.46 41.78
N LEU A 204 -0.60 3.26 40.96
CA LEU A 204 0.37 4.25 41.44
C LEU A 204 -0.28 5.37 42.21
N SER A 205 -1.43 5.87 41.76
CA SER A 205 -2.20 6.91 42.45
C SER A 205 -2.69 6.43 43.81
N TYR A 206 -3.19 5.21 43.92
CA TYR A 206 -3.62 4.61 45.17
C TYR A 206 -2.45 4.45 46.16
N THR A 207 -1.31 3.97 45.73
CA THR A 207 -0.12 3.81 46.57
C THR A 207 0.44 5.16 47.03
N GLY A 208 0.46 6.15 46.15
CA GLY A 208 0.85 7.53 46.47
C GLY A 208 -0.07 8.17 47.48
N TRP A 209 -1.39 8.04 47.31
CA TRP A 209 -2.38 8.55 48.26
C TRP A 209 -2.29 7.89 49.62
N ARG A 210 -2.16 6.56 49.66
CA ARG A 210 -2.00 5.81 50.92
C ARG A 210 -0.76 6.26 51.71
N LYS A 211 0.36 6.48 50.99
CA LYS A 211 1.60 6.99 51.61
C LYS A 211 1.44 8.40 52.12
N TYR A 212 0.78 9.27 51.36
CA TYR A 212 0.49 10.67 51.77
C TYR A 212 -0.39 10.75 53.03
N VAL A 213 -1.47 9.97 53.06
CA VAL A 213 -2.38 9.92 54.24
C VAL A 213 -1.67 9.34 55.45
N GLY A 214 -0.81 8.32 55.26
CA GLY A 214 0.00 7.72 56.35
C GLY A 214 0.98 8.71 56.96
N MET A 215 1.68 9.51 56.13
CA MET A 215 2.58 10.55 56.62
C MET A 215 1.85 11.66 57.41
N LYS A 216 0.66 12.07 56.98
CA LYS A 216 -0.15 13.10 57.64
C LYS A 216 -0.67 12.62 59.02
N ARG A 217 -0.95 11.32 59.18
CA ARG A 217 -1.32 10.72 60.49
C ARG A 217 -0.14 10.69 61.47
N ASN A 218 1.07 10.33 60.99
CA ASN A 218 2.28 10.27 61.82
C ASN A 218 2.71 11.68 62.29
N GLN A 219 2.53 12.74 61.53
CA GLN A 219 2.81 14.12 61.94
C GLN A 219 1.84 14.59 63.00
N LYS A 220 0.54 14.26 62.94
CA LYS A 220 -0.44 14.60 63.98
C LYS A 220 -0.20 13.86 65.29
N GLY A 221 0.33 12.63 65.24
CA GLY A 221 0.72 11.84 66.43
C GLY A 221 1.91 12.45 67.16
N LYS A 222 2.94 12.94 66.46
CA LYS A 222 4.12 13.56 67.06
C LYS A 222 3.85 14.93 67.70
N ASN A 223 2.88 15.68 67.19
CA ASN A 223 2.49 16.99 67.79
C ASN A 223 1.62 16.84 69.07
N LYS A 224 0.95 15.69 69.28
CA LYS A 224 0.20 15.42 70.52
C LYS A 224 1.07 14.94 71.69
N LEU A 225 2.31 14.51 71.47
CA LEU A 225 3.26 14.04 72.49
C LEU A 225 4.20 15.17 72.96
N LYS A 226 4.08 16.38 72.45
CA LYS A 226 4.92 17.53 72.80
C LYS A 226 4.17 18.63 73.62
N ASN A 227 2.90 18.41 73.97
CA ASN A 227 2.12 19.17 74.91
C ASN A 227 1.72 18.25 76.10
#